data_7bf3a21bde1881bdee133a60a3935111
#
_entry.id   7bf3a21bde1881bdee133a60a3935111
#
_cell.length_a   1.000
_cell.length_b   1.000
_cell.length_c   1.000
_cell.angle_alpha   90.00
_cell.angle_beta   90.00
_cell.angle_gamma   90.00
#
_symmetry.space_group_name_H-M   'P 1'
#
loop_
_entity.id
_entity.type
_entity.pdbx_description
1 polymer ?
#
loop_
_entity_poly.entity_id
_entity_poly.type
_entity_poly.pdbx_seq_one_letter_code
_entity_poly.pdbx_strand_id
1 'polypeptide(L)'
;AAVRDWCAAVYADANHDHMVFPGMVYISHPSEYGTLYTKAELEELHAVCQEYHMPLFMDGARLGYGLMAKGTDVTLQDIARLTDVFYIGGTKVGALCGEAVVVPHGAPAHFMTMVKQQGALLAKGRLMGLQFDVLFTDDLYTRISRNAIETADRLKEGLAAKGYRFYMESPTNQVFPILENSQLEALEPLAKFGFWEKYDDTHTVMRIATSWATRMEEIEQLIDLM
;
A
#
# COMPACT_ATOMS: atom_id res chain seq x y z
N ALA A 1 -19.04 -8.46 -3.16
CA ALA A 1 -20.06 -9.06 -2.28
C ALA A 1 -20.19 -8.29 -0.97
N ALA A 2 -19.22 -8.34 -0.02
CA ALA A 2 -19.35 -7.81 1.34
C ALA A 2 -19.79 -6.33 1.44
N VAL A 3 -19.23 -5.43 0.60
CA VAL A 3 -19.61 -4.01 0.60
C VAL A 3 -21.06 -3.83 0.16
N ARG A 4 -21.50 -4.54 -0.88
CA ARG A 4 -22.89 -4.49 -1.36
C ARG A 4 -23.87 -4.98 -0.29
N ASP A 5 -23.56 -6.11 0.35
CA ASP A 5 -24.40 -6.71 1.38
C ASP A 5 -24.55 -5.78 2.58
N TRP A 6 -23.46 -5.11 2.97
CA TRP A 6 -23.48 -4.13 4.06
C TRP A 6 -24.31 -2.89 3.69
N CYS A 7 -24.11 -2.31 2.50
CA CYS A 7 -24.91 -1.18 2.04
C CYS A 7 -26.39 -1.56 1.96
N ALA A 8 -26.72 -2.72 1.41
CA ALA A 8 -28.10 -3.20 1.34
C ALA A 8 -28.72 -3.35 2.73
N ALA A 9 -27.96 -3.87 3.71
CA ALA A 9 -28.44 -4.01 5.08
C ALA A 9 -28.70 -2.64 5.73
N VAL A 10 -27.80 -1.65 5.55
CA VAL A 10 -27.98 -0.29 6.08
C VAL A 10 -29.25 0.35 5.51
N TYR A 11 -29.46 0.32 4.19
CA TYR A 11 -30.63 0.96 3.55
C TYR A 11 -31.92 0.17 3.74
N ALA A 12 -31.87 -1.10 4.12
CA ALA A 12 -33.08 -1.87 4.49
C ALA A 12 -33.50 -1.65 5.95
N ASP A 13 -32.69 -1.04 6.79
CA ASP A 13 -33.05 -0.74 8.18
C ASP A 13 -34.09 0.37 8.22
N ALA A 14 -35.19 0.14 8.96
CA ALA A 14 -36.25 1.12 9.10
C ALA A 14 -35.85 2.44 9.77
N ASN A 15 -34.70 2.43 10.48
CA ASN A 15 -34.12 3.59 11.13
C ASN A 15 -32.93 4.19 10.37
N HIS A 16 -32.67 3.80 9.11
CA HIS A 16 -31.49 4.23 8.37
C HIS A 16 -31.36 5.76 8.29
N ASP A 17 -32.46 6.52 8.32
CA ASP A 17 -32.43 7.99 8.36
C ASP A 17 -31.83 8.58 9.65
N HIS A 18 -31.70 7.77 10.71
CA HIS A 18 -31.04 8.11 11.97
C HIS A 18 -29.64 7.55 12.12
N MET A 19 -29.14 6.84 11.10
CA MET A 19 -27.83 6.20 11.10
C MET A 19 -26.84 6.98 10.24
N VAL A 20 -25.55 6.70 10.46
CA VAL A 20 -24.48 7.16 9.55
C VAL A 20 -24.66 6.41 8.22
N PHE A 21 -24.80 7.14 7.14
CA PHE A 21 -24.93 6.55 5.80
C PHE A 21 -23.56 6.18 5.20
N PRO A 22 -23.49 5.18 4.32
CA PRO A 22 -22.30 4.85 3.56
C PRO A 22 -21.91 6.01 2.65
N GLY A 23 -20.78 6.67 2.94
CA GLY A 23 -20.37 7.88 2.23
C GLY A 23 -19.20 7.70 1.26
N MET A 24 -18.40 6.66 1.45
CA MET A 24 -17.22 6.40 0.62
C MET A 24 -16.71 4.98 0.86
N VAL A 25 -16.14 4.35 -0.15
CA VAL A 25 -15.30 3.16 0.00
C VAL A 25 -13.83 3.60 -0.04
N TYR A 26 -13.11 3.27 1.01
CA TYR A 26 -11.66 3.51 1.12
C TYR A 26 -10.92 2.19 1.14
N ILE A 27 -9.94 2.02 0.25
CA ILE A 27 -9.09 0.83 0.19
C ILE A 27 -7.62 1.21 0.14
N SER A 28 -6.74 0.33 0.65
CA SER A 28 -5.29 0.43 0.46
C SER A 28 -4.84 -0.57 -0.59
N HIS A 29 -4.03 -0.13 -1.57
CA HIS A 29 -3.45 -0.99 -2.59
C HIS A 29 -1.98 -0.67 -2.83
N PRO A 30 -1.05 -1.59 -2.46
CA PRO A 30 -1.24 -2.82 -1.68
C PRO A 30 -1.81 -2.57 -0.28
N SER A 31 -2.43 -3.59 0.30
CA SER A 31 -2.87 -3.53 1.69
C SER A 31 -1.69 -3.44 2.67
N GLU A 32 -1.97 -3.19 3.96
CA GLU A 32 -0.94 -3.18 5.02
C GLU A 32 -0.21 -4.54 5.15
N TYR A 33 -0.87 -5.63 4.80
CA TYR A 33 -0.28 -6.97 4.75
C TYR A 33 0.42 -7.28 3.41
N GLY A 34 0.46 -6.32 2.49
CA GLY A 34 1.07 -6.49 1.18
C GLY A 34 0.23 -7.32 0.21
N THR A 35 -1.05 -7.54 0.49
CA THR A 35 -1.96 -8.19 -0.45
C THR A 35 -2.40 -7.23 -1.56
N LEU A 36 -2.74 -7.78 -2.71
CA LEU A 36 -3.16 -7.03 -3.89
C LEU A 36 -4.65 -7.27 -4.16
N TYR A 37 -5.34 -6.24 -4.62
CA TYR A 37 -6.60 -6.42 -5.32
C TYR A 37 -6.31 -6.86 -6.75
N THR A 38 -7.07 -7.81 -7.24
CA THR A 38 -7.12 -8.14 -8.66
C THR A 38 -7.93 -7.08 -9.41
N LYS A 39 -7.73 -7.01 -10.72
CA LYS A 39 -8.53 -6.12 -11.58
C LYS A 39 -10.03 -6.40 -11.46
N ALA A 40 -10.40 -7.68 -11.44
CA ALA A 40 -11.81 -8.09 -11.28
C ALA A 40 -12.40 -7.61 -9.95
N GLU A 41 -11.66 -7.71 -8.84
CA GLU A 41 -12.11 -7.20 -7.54
C GLU A 41 -12.28 -5.66 -7.53
N LEU A 42 -11.38 -4.94 -8.20
CA LEU A 42 -11.51 -3.48 -8.34
C LEU A 42 -12.71 -3.10 -9.21
N GLU A 43 -12.97 -3.85 -10.28
CA GLU A 43 -14.15 -3.66 -11.13
C GLU A 43 -15.46 -3.92 -10.36
N GLU A 44 -15.49 -4.96 -9.53
CA GLU A 44 -16.65 -5.21 -8.65
C GLU A 44 -16.86 -4.11 -7.61
N LEU A 45 -15.76 -3.64 -6.97
CA LEU A 45 -15.84 -2.52 -6.02
C LEU A 45 -16.32 -1.24 -6.69
N HIS A 46 -15.77 -0.91 -7.85
CA HIS A 46 -16.22 0.23 -8.65
C HIS A 46 -17.71 0.14 -8.97
N ALA A 47 -18.18 -1.02 -9.44
CA ALA A 47 -19.61 -1.23 -9.76
C ALA A 47 -20.51 -1.01 -8.53
N VAL A 48 -20.11 -1.51 -7.36
CA VAL A 48 -20.86 -1.27 -6.11
C VAL A 48 -20.85 0.20 -5.71
N CYS A 49 -19.71 0.87 -5.85
CA CYS A 49 -19.60 2.30 -5.58
C CYS A 49 -20.54 3.12 -6.49
N GLN A 50 -20.62 2.79 -7.78
CA GLN A 50 -21.55 3.43 -8.71
C GLN A 50 -23.02 3.15 -8.33
N GLU A 51 -23.36 1.91 -7.95
CA GLU A 51 -24.71 1.50 -7.53
C GLU A 51 -25.24 2.33 -6.35
N TYR A 52 -24.35 2.61 -5.37
CA TYR A 52 -24.71 3.35 -4.15
C TYR A 52 -24.27 4.82 -4.17
N HIS A 53 -23.81 5.34 -5.30
CA HIS A 53 -23.36 6.74 -5.47
C HIS A 53 -22.26 7.15 -4.47
N MET A 54 -21.35 6.22 -4.16
CA MET A 54 -20.21 6.44 -3.28
C MET A 54 -18.92 6.60 -4.10
N PRO A 55 -18.02 7.53 -3.76
CA PRO A 55 -16.69 7.54 -4.34
C PRO A 55 -15.86 6.34 -3.85
N LEU A 56 -15.01 5.82 -4.74
CA LEU A 56 -13.97 4.85 -4.42
C LEU A 56 -12.64 5.60 -4.30
N PHE A 57 -12.09 5.61 -3.08
CA PHE A 57 -10.79 6.20 -2.77
C PHE A 57 -9.75 5.10 -2.58
N MET A 58 -8.60 5.20 -3.27
CA MET A 58 -7.50 4.26 -3.12
C MET A 58 -6.28 4.91 -2.48
N ASP A 59 -5.89 4.41 -1.32
CA ASP A 59 -4.60 4.68 -0.69
C ASP A 59 -3.49 3.91 -1.41
N GLY A 60 -2.66 4.64 -2.12
CA GLY A 60 -1.53 4.12 -2.89
C GLY A 60 -0.17 4.39 -2.25
N ALA A 61 -0.06 4.42 -0.91
CA ALA A 61 1.19 4.73 -0.20
C ALA A 61 2.38 3.84 -0.63
N ARG A 62 2.10 2.62 -1.10
CA ARG A 62 3.09 1.68 -1.64
C ARG A 62 2.77 1.26 -3.08
N LEU A 63 2.08 2.12 -3.81
CA LEU A 63 1.54 1.79 -5.12
C LEU A 63 2.59 1.27 -6.10
N GLY A 64 3.77 1.89 -6.14
CA GLY A 64 4.87 1.45 -7.00
C GLY A 64 5.25 -0.01 -6.75
N TYR A 65 5.25 -0.45 -5.52
CA TYR A 65 5.55 -1.84 -5.16
C TYR A 65 4.41 -2.78 -5.57
N GLY A 66 3.15 -2.36 -5.44
CA GLY A 66 2.00 -3.12 -5.93
C GLY A 66 2.00 -3.30 -7.44
N LEU A 67 2.34 -2.25 -8.19
CA LEU A 67 2.44 -2.28 -9.66
C LEU A 67 3.58 -3.19 -10.17
N MET A 68 4.62 -3.41 -9.36
CA MET A 68 5.77 -4.26 -9.71
C MET A 68 5.71 -5.65 -9.07
N ALA A 69 4.72 -5.91 -8.23
CA ALA A 69 4.57 -7.20 -7.56
C ALA A 69 4.27 -8.34 -8.55
N LYS A 70 4.79 -9.53 -8.25
CA LYS A 70 4.50 -10.73 -9.05
C LYS A 70 3.00 -11.06 -8.99
N GLY A 71 2.41 -11.33 -10.14
CA GLY A 71 1.01 -11.72 -10.26
C GLY A 71 0.01 -10.56 -10.24
N THR A 72 0.45 -9.29 -10.19
CA THR A 72 -0.45 -8.17 -10.40
C THR A 72 -1.00 -8.16 -11.83
N ASP A 73 -2.30 -7.93 -11.96
CA ASP A 73 -3.00 -7.73 -13.24
C ASP A 73 -3.56 -6.30 -13.38
N VAL A 74 -3.19 -5.43 -12.42
CA VAL A 74 -3.65 -4.04 -12.32
C VAL A 74 -2.58 -3.09 -12.82
N THR A 75 -2.97 -2.18 -13.70
CA THR A 75 -2.12 -1.09 -14.20
C THR A 75 -2.53 0.24 -13.59
N LEU A 76 -1.66 1.26 -13.70
CA LEU A 76 -1.99 2.63 -13.26
C LEU A 76 -3.21 3.19 -14.01
N GLN A 77 -3.38 2.80 -15.30
CA GLN A 77 -4.53 3.17 -16.11
C GLN A 77 -5.83 2.51 -15.61
N ASP A 78 -5.76 1.26 -15.15
CA ASP A 78 -6.91 0.58 -14.55
C ASP A 78 -7.32 1.28 -13.25
N ILE A 79 -6.36 1.65 -12.41
CA ILE A 79 -6.63 2.40 -11.18
C ILE A 79 -7.31 3.74 -11.51
N ALA A 80 -6.78 4.50 -12.45
CA ALA A 80 -7.36 5.78 -12.86
C ALA A 80 -8.77 5.63 -13.43
N ARG A 81 -9.08 4.52 -14.09
CA ARG A 81 -10.42 4.23 -14.63
C ARG A 81 -11.42 3.82 -13.56
N LEU A 82 -10.95 3.11 -12.52
CA LEU A 82 -11.81 2.42 -11.55
C LEU A 82 -11.96 3.16 -10.23
N THR A 83 -11.19 4.23 -9.99
CA THR A 83 -11.26 5.01 -8.76
C THR A 83 -11.66 6.46 -9.03
N ASP A 84 -12.30 7.10 -8.06
CA ASP A 84 -12.65 8.52 -8.13
C ASP A 84 -11.49 9.39 -7.63
N VAL A 85 -10.73 8.88 -6.67
CA VAL A 85 -9.52 9.50 -6.14
C VAL A 85 -8.52 8.41 -5.79
N PHE A 86 -7.27 8.63 -6.10
CA PHE A 86 -6.19 7.81 -5.55
C PHE A 86 -4.95 8.67 -5.34
N TYR A 87 -4.03 8.22 -4.51
CA TYR A 87 -2.74 8.84 -4.47
C TYR A 87 -1.61 7.87 -4.79
N ILE A 88 -0.57 8.43 -5.41
CA ILE A 88 0.66 7.75 -5.77
C ILE A 88 1.67 8.02 -4.68
N GLY A 89 2.05 6.98 -3.97
CA GLY A 89 3.02 7.07 -2.88
C GLY A 89 4.36 7.57 -3.35
N GLY A 90 4.83 8.68 -2.77
CA GLY A 90 6.13 9.26 -3.09
C GLY A 90 7.18 8.93 -2.02
N THR A 91 6.89 9.16 -0.75
CA THR A 91 7.85 9.07 0.34
C THR A 91 8.44 7.68 0.56
N LYS A 92 7.72 6.62 0.20
CA LYS A 92 8.21 5.24 0.26
C LYS A 92 8.91 4.79 -1.03
N VAL A 93 8.82 5.58 -2.11
CA VAL A 93 9.30 5.24 -3.45
C VAL A 93 10.17 6.37 -4.02
N GLY A 94 11.11 6.87 -3.23
CA GLY A 94 12.19 7.75 -3.69
C GLY A 94 11.94 9.25 -3.57
N ALA A 95 10.72 9.73 -3.30
CA ALA A 95 10.50 11.14 -3.03
C ALA A 95 11.01 11.51 -1.63
N LEU A 96 11.50 12.73 -1.47
CA LEU A 96 11.90 13.28 -0.17
C LEU A 96 10.70 13.55 0.73
N CYS A 97 9.57 13.95 0.14
CA CYS A 97 8.33 14.26 0.84
C CYS A 97 7.15 14.25 -0.13
N GLY A 98 5.94 14.04 0.41
CA GLY A 98 4.67 14.18 -0.30
C GLY A 98 4.24 12.98 -1.12
N GLU A 99 2.98 13.09 -1.53
CA GLU A 99 2.27 12.11 -2.34
C GLU A 99 1.59 12.85 -3.50
N ALA A 100 1.41 12.20 -4.65
CA ALA A 100 0.66 12.79 -5.75
C ALA A 100 -0.81 12.33 -5.69
N VAL A 101 -1.70 13.25 -5.36
CA VAL A 101 -3.15 12.97 -5.38
C VAL A 101 -3.67 13.11 -6.81
N VAL A 102 -4.32 12.07 -7.30
CA VAL A 102 -4.91 12.00 -8.64
C VAL A 102 -6.42 11.96 -8.53
N VAL A 103 -7.09 12.83 -9.24
CA VAL A 103 -8.56 12.90 -9.36
C VAL A 103 -8.91 12.72 -10.85
N PRO A 104 -9.06 11.47 -11.33
CA PRO A 104 -9.10 11.18 -12.77
C PRO A 104 -10.27 11.82 -13.50
N HIS A 105 -11.39 12.00 -12.80
CA HIS A 105 -12.64 12.51 -13.37
C HIS A 105 -12.86 14.00 -13.12
N GLY A 106 -11.84 14.72 -12.66
CA GLY A 106 -11.88 16.14 -12.35
C GLY A 106 -12.08 16.44 -10.85
N ALA A 107 -11.38 17.47 -10.40
CA ALA A 107 -11.47 17.89 -9.01
C ALA A 107 -12.87 18.45 -8.69
N PRO A 108 -13.38 18.26 -7.44
CA PRO A 108 -14.66 18.80 -7.03
C PRO A 108 -14.69 20.33 -7.13
N ALA A 109 -15.89 20.89 -7.23
CA ALA A 109 -16.07 22.33 -7.25
C ALA A 109 -15.40 23.00 -6.04
N HIS A 110 -14.78 24.15 -6.25
CA HIS A 110 -14.07 24.92 -5.21
C HIS A 110 -12.87 24.19 -4.56
N PHE A 111 -12.32 23.15 -5.21
CA PHE A 111 -11.21 22.35 -4.66
C PHE A 111 -10.05 23.22 -4.16
N MET A 112 -9.59 24.20 -4.97
CA MET A 112 -8.49 25.10 -4.56
C MET A 112 -8.85 25.97 -3.36
N THR A 113 -10.12 26.35 -3.22
CA THR A 113 -10.58 27.09 -2.03
C THR A 113 -10.51 26.20 -0.79
N MET A 114 -10.93 24.94 -0.90
CA MET A 114 -10.83 23.97 0.21
C MET A 114 -9.38 23.68 0.57
N VAL A 115 -8.48 23.52 -0.40
CA VAL A 115 -7.03 23.38 -0.17
C VAL A 115 -6.48 24.57 0.62
N LYS A 116 -6.85 25.79 0.24
CA LYS A 116 -6.46 27.03 0.97
C LYS A 116 -7.03 27.06 2.39
N GLN A 117 -8.29 26.73 2.57
CA GLN A 117 -8.94 26.70 3.89
C GLN A 117 -8.25 25.73 4.86
N GLN A 118 -7.75 24.62 4.34
CA GLN A 118 -7.01 23.61 5.12
C GLN A 118 -5.51 23.97 5.31
N GLY A 119 -5.06 25.13 4.82
CA GLY A 119 -3.66 25.52 4.89
C GLY A 119 -2.72 24.68 4.03
N ALA A 120 -3.26 23.93 3.07
CA ALA A 120 -2.50 22.95 2.29
C ALA A 120 -1.92 23.52 0.97
N LEU A 121 -2.19 24.80 0.64
CA LEU A 121 -1.61 25.43 -0.54
C LEU A 121 -0.21 25.98 -0.24
N LEU A 122 0.80 25.24 -0.68
CA LEU A 122 2.20 25.61 -0.50
C LEU A 122 2.63 26.68 -1.53
N ALA A 123 3.27 27.75 -1.05
CA ALA A 123 3.78 28.83 -1.91
C ALA A 123 4.85 28.34 -2.92
N LYS A 124 5.57 27.28 -2.58
CA LYS A 124 6.62 26.64 -3.40
C LYS A 124 6.28 25.18 -3.74
N GLY A 125 5.00 24.87 -3.92
CA GLY A 125 4.51 23.51 -4.21
C GLY A 125 5.17 22.85 -5.43
N ARG A 126 5.74 23.64 -6.36
CA ARG A 126 6.53 23.11 -7.48
C ARG A 126 7.71 22.22 -7.04
N LEU A 127 8.25 22.41 -5.84
CA LEU A 127 9.32 21.54 -5.29
C LEU A 127 8.82 20.11 -5.06
N MET A 128 7.55 19.98 -4.68
CA MET A 128 6.88 18.68 -4.62
C MET A 128 6.67 18.10 -6.02
N GLY A 129 6.17 18.92 -6.95
CA GLY A 129 5.92 18.51 -8.34
C GLY A 129 7.18 18.04 -9.07
N LEU A 130 8.32 18.69 -8.87
CA LEU A 130 9.60 18.29 -9.47
C LEU A 130 10.02 16.86 -9.08
N GLN A 131 9.72 16.41 -7.87
CA GLN A 131 10.04 15.04 -7.45
C GLN A 131 9.26 14.04 -8.28
N PHE A 132 7.96 14.30 -8.50
CA PHE A 132 7.12 13.43 -9.33
C PHE A 132 7.46 13.53 -10.81
N ASP A 133 7.82 14.70 -11.30
CA ASP A 133 8.32 14.87 -12.67
C ASP A 133 9.55 13.98 -12.92
N VAL A 134 10.52 13.99 -12.01
CA VAL A 134 11.70 13.11 -12.08
C VAL A 134 11.31 11.65 -11.96
N LEU A 135 10.46 11.29 -10.99
CA LEU A 135 10.06 9.90 -10.75
C LEU A 135 9.30 9.30 -11.94
N PHE A 136 8.53 10.11 -12.68
CA PHE A 136 7.79 9.64 -13.86
C PHE A 136 8.53 9.86 -15.17
N THR A 137 9.76 10.40 -15.14
CA THR A 137 10.65 10.46 -16.29
C THR A 137 11.38 9.12 -16.46
N ASP A 138 11.41 8.62 -17.70
CA ASP A 138 12.09 7.37 -18.09
C ASP A 138 11.76 6.17 -17.19
N ASP A 139 10.49 6.05 -16.79
CA ASP A 139 9.97 4.96 -15.94
C ASP A 139 10.72 4.78 -14.61
N LEU A 140 11.34 5.83 -14.07
CA LEU A 140 12.15 5.73 -12.87
C LEU A 140 11.35 5.18 -11.68
N TYR A 141 10.10 5.63 -11.49
CA TYR A 141 9.23 5.18 -10.40
C TYR A 141 9.05 3.65 -10.38
N THR A 142 8.79 3.06 -11.53
CA THR A 142 8.61 1.60 -11.67
C THR A 142 9.93 0.85 -11.57
N ARG A 143 11.01 1.39 -12.15
CA ARG A 143 12.35 0.77 -12.08
C ARG A 143 12.86 0.65 -10.64
N ILE A 144 12.77 1.73 -9.86
CA ILE A 144 13.21 1.69 -8.46
C ILE A 144 12.27 0.88 -7.57
N SER A 145 10.97 0.84 -7.90
CA SER A 145 10.00 -0.02 -7.20
C SER A 145 10.31 -1.50 -7.39
N ARG A 146 10.81 -1.90 -8.56
CA ARG A 146 11.20 -3.28 -8.86
C ARG A 146 12.31 -3.77 -7.94
N ASN A 147 13.27 -2.92 -7.61
CA ASN A 147 14.33 -3.26 -6.65
C ASN A 147 13.78 -3.73 -5.30
N ALA A 148 12.72 -3.09 -4.81
CA ALA A 148 12.10 -3.49 -3.54
C ALA A 148 11.45 -4.87 -3.62
N ILE A 149 10.89 -5.25 -4.77
CA ILE A 149 10.29 -6.57 -4.99
C ILE A 149 11.37 -7.64 -5.10
N GLU A 150 12.41 -7.41 -5.90
CA GLU A 150 13.52 -8.34 -6.09
C GLU A 150 14.25 -8.63 -4.78
N THR A 151 14.51 -7.59 -3.98
CA THR A 151 15.15 -7.73 -2.68
C THR A 151 14.24 -8.42 -1.64
N ALA A 152 12.91 -8.19 -1.67
CA ALA A 152 11.97 -8.91 -0.83
C ALA A 152 11.86 -10.39 -1.20
N ASP A 153 11.84 -10.69 -2.49
CA ASP A 153 11.79 -12.06 -2.98
C ASP A 153 13.05 -12.85 -2.57
N ARG A 154 14.22 -12.24 -2.74
CA ARG A 154 15.48 -12.86 -2.29
C ARG A 154 15.49 -13.11 -0.78
N LEU A 155 14.97 -12.16 0.02
CA LEU A 155 14.84 -12.33 1.46
C LEU A 155 13.91 -13.50 1.80
N LYS A 156 12.74 -13.58 1.18
CA LYS A 156 11.79 -14.68 1.38
C LYS A 156 12.41 -16.03 1.05
N GLU A 157 13.08 -16.14 -0.09
CA GLU A 157 13.78 -17.35 -0.51
C GLU A 157 14.86 -17.78 0.51
N GLY A 158 15.68 -16.84 0.97
CA GLY A 158 16.73 -17.11 1.95
C GLY A 158 16.20 -17.56 3.29
N LEU A 159 15.17 -16.88 3.81
CA LEU A 159 14.53 -17.25 5.07
C LEU A 159 13.79 -18.59 4.98
N ALA A 160 13.11 -18.84 3.87
CA ALA A 160 12.45 -20.14 3.64
C ALA A 160 13.46 -21.29 3.60
N ALA A 161 14.62 -21.10 2.95
CA ALA A 161 15.70 -22.10 2.91
C ALA A 161 16.28 -22.42 4.31
N LYS A 162 16.22 -21.47 5.24
CA LYS A 162 16.59 -21.64 6.65
C LYS A 162 15.46 -22.19 7.53
N GLY A 163 14.27 -22.45 6.95
CA GLY A 163 13.15 -23.05 7.66
C GLY A 163 12.23 -22.07 8.38
N TYR A 164 12.39 -20.76 8.15
CA TYR A 164 11.46 -19.77 8.70
C TYR A 164 10.08 -19.91 8.12
N ARG A 165 9.07 -19.78 8.97
CA ARG A 165 7.66 -19.72 8.56
C ARG A 165 7.26 -18.25 8.35
N PHE A 166 6.35 -18.04 7.42
CA PHE A 166 5.75 -16.73 7.21
C PHE A 166 4.30 -16.72 7.68
N TYR A 167 3.89 -15.62 8.29
CA TYR A 167 2.54 -15.40 8.74
C TYR A 167 1.54 -15.40 7.58
N MET A 168 1.98 -14.85 6.46
CA MET A 168 1.23 -14.85 5.22
C MET A 168 2.17 -14.68 4.02
N GLU A 169 1.68 -15.07 2.85
CA GLU A 169 2.34 -14.76 1.59
C GLU A 169 2.01 -13.32 1.16
N SER A 170 3.06 -12.52 0.97
CA SER A 170 2.95 -11.17 0.43
C SER A 170 3.73 -11.09 -0.87
N PRO A 171 3.11 -10.77 -2.01
CA PRO A 171 3.82 -10.59 -3.27
C PRO A 171 4.56 -9.26 -3.37
N THR A 172 4.48 -8.41 -2.34
CA THR A 172 5.06 -7.07 -2.33
C THR A 172 6.37 -7.00 -1.56
N ASN A 173 6.81 -5.77 -1.26
CA ASN A 173 8.03 -5.46 -0.53
C ASN A 173 7.95 -5.72 0.98
N GLN A 174 6.86 -6.25 1.49
CA GLN A 174 6.67 -6.55 2.91
C GLN A 174 6.76 -8.05 3.15
N VAL A 175 7.57 -8.46 4.13
CA VAL A 175 7.81 -9.86 4.49
C VAL A 175 7.49 -10.02 5.97
N PHE A 176 6.73 -11.06 6.32
CA PHE A 176 6.20 -11.27 7.67
C PHE A 176 6.68 -12.62 8.25
N PRO A 177 7.97 -12.74 8.63
CA PRO A 177 8.45 -13.96 9.27
C PRO A 177 7.92 -14.07 10.69
N ILE A 178 7.69 -15.32 11.10
CA ILE A 178 7.37 -15.69 12.49
C ILE A 178 8.68 -16.10 13.15
N LEU A 179 9.07 -15.37 14.22
CA LEU A 179 10.30 -15.64 14.96
C LEU A 179 9.97 -16.05 16.41
N GLU A 180 10.80 -16.93 16.97
CA GLU A 180 10.77 -17.19 18.40
C GLU A 180 11.22 -15.95 19.18
N ASN A 181 10.58 -15.68 20.33
CA ASN A 181 10.92 -14.51 21.15
C ASN A 181 12.40 -14.54 21.60
N SER A 182 12.94 -15.73 21.87
CA SER A 182 14.36 -15.94 22.18
C SER A 182 15.31 -15.57 21.04
N GLN A 183 14.91 -15.83 19.78
CA GLN A 183 15.66 -15.40 18.59
C GLN A 183 15.64 -13.87 18.45
N LEU A 184 14.51 -13.23 18.70
CA LEU A 184 14.40 -11.77 18.64
C LEU A 184 15.32 -11.11 19.68
N GLU A 185 15.36 -11.61 20.91
CA GLU A 185 16.27 -11.12 21.95
C GLU A 185 17.75 -11.26 21.52
N ALA A 186 18.10 -12.37 20.89
CA ALA A 186 19.46 -12.59 20.39
C ALA A 186 19.84 -11.69 19.20
N LEU A 187 18.86 -11.36 18.36
CA LEU A 187 19.06 -10.53 17.16
C LEU A 187 19.00 -9.02 17.45
N GLU A 188 18.35 -8.59 18.53
CA GLU A 188 18.15 -7.16 18.85
C GLU A 188 19.43 -6.30 18.82
N PRO A 189 20.60 -6.76 19.28
CA PRO A 189 21.84 -6.00 19.23
C PRO A 189 22.41 -5.87 17.80
N LEU A 190 21.98 -6.72 16.87
CA LEU A 190 22.54 -6.86 15.53
C LEU A 190 21.63 -6.27 14.45
N ALA A 191 20.31 -6.40 14.64
CA ALA A 191 19.31 -5.90 13.71
C ALA A 191 18.02 -5.48 14.43
N LYS A 192 17.37 -4.43 13.93
CA LYS A 192 16.07 -3.98 14.45
C LYS A 192 14.97 -4.35 13.48
N PHE A 193 13.98 -5.05 13.99
CA PHE A 193 12.81 -5.47 13.22
C PHE A 193 11.58 -4.65 13.62
N GLY A 194 10.64 -4.47 12.68
CA GLY A 194 9.35 -3.89 12.99
C GLY A 194 8.44 -4.94 13.64
N PHE A 195 8.04 -4.75 14.89
CA PHE A 195 6.99 -5.55 15.52
C PHE A 195 5.72 -5.44 14.68
N TRP A 196 5.08 -6.58 14.42
CA TRP A 196 3.79 -6.60 13.73
C TRP A 196 2.67 -7.01 14.67
N GLU A 197 2.68 -8.27 15.13
CA GLU A 197 1.70 -8.76 16.09
C GLU A 197 2.24 -9.99 16.86
N LYS A 198 1.63 -10.29 17.99
CA LYS A 198 1.90 -11.51 18.74
C LYS A 198 1.29 -12.70 17.99
N TYR A 199 2.11 -13.71 17.69
CA TYR A 199 1.62 -14.93 17.04
C TYR A 199 1.06 -15.93 18.09
N ASP A 200 1.86 -16.22 19.12
CA ASP A 200 1.50 -17.02 20.30
C ASP A 200 2.35 -16.57 21.52
N ASP A 201 2.38 -17.37 22.58
CA ASP A 201 3.12 -17.00 23.81
C ASP A 201 4.65 -17.03 23.61
N THR A 202 5.15 -17.73 22.60
CA THR A 202 6.59 -17.95 22.34
C THR A 202 7.06 -17.36 21.02
N HIS A 203 6.16 -16.93 20.15
CA HIS A 203 6.48 -16.40 18.82
C HIS A 203 5.84 -15.04 18.55
N THR A 204 6.52 -14.24 17.77
CA THR A 204 6.09 -12.92 17.31
C THR A 204 6.20 -12.85 15.80
N VAL A 205 5.20 -12.25 15.16
CA VAL A 205 5.26 -11.86 13.75
C VAL A 205 6.04 -10.55 13.64
N MET A 206 7.12 -10.57 12.88
CA MET A 206 7.89 -9.37 12.58
C MET A 206 7.60 -8.91 11.16
N ARG A 207 7.71 -7.61 10.91
CA ARG A 207 7.64 -7.04 9.58
C ARG A 207 9.02 -6.58 9.13
N ILE A 208 9.48 -7.11 8.00
CA ILE A 208 10.65 -6.64 7.28
C ILE A 208 10.14 -6.01 5.98
N ALA A 209 10.52 -4.78 5.71
CA ALA A 209 10.11 -4.06 4.51
C ALA A 209 11.34 -3.63 3.73
N THR A 210 11.45 -4.10 2.51
CA THR A 210 12.45 -3.62 1.55
C THR A 210 11.98 -2.34 0.88
N SER A 211 12.86 -1.62 0.25
CA SER A 211 12.56 -0.35 -0.38
C SER A 211 13.31 -0.17 -1.70
N TRP A 212 13.02 0.91 -2.37
CA TRP A 212 13.73 1.36 -3.57
C TRP A 212 15.25 1.51 -3.37
N ALA A 213 15.70 1.73 -2.13
CA ALA A 213 17.10 1.95 -1.78
C ALA A 213 17.75 0.73 -1.08
N THR A 214 17.01 -0.35 -0.87
CA THR A 214 17.57 -1.56 -0.25
C THR A 214 18.62 -2.19 -1.15
N ARG A 215 19.80 -2.46 -0.61
CA ARG A 215 20.88 -3.11 -1.35
C ARG A 215 20.81 -4.62 -1.18
N MET A 216 21.12 -5.35 -2.24
CA MET A 216 21.10 -6.82 -2.21
C MET A 216 22.10 -7.39 -1.19
N GLU A 217 23.26 -6.73 -1.02
CA GLU A 217 24.26 -7.11 -0.04
C GLU A 217 23.75 -7.05 1.40
N GLU A 218 22.87 -6.10 1.70
CA GLU A 218 22.24 -5.98 3.03
C GLU A 218 21.22 -7.11 3.27
N ILE A 219 20.56 -7.56 2.22
CA ILE A 219 19.64 -8.71 2.27
C ILE A 219 20.42 -10.00 2.52
N GLU A 220 21.54 -10.22 1.82
CA GLU A 220 22.40 -11.40 2.07
C GLU A 220 22.94 -11.40 3.51
N GLN A 221 23.43 -10.25 3.99
CA GLN A 221 23.87 -10.12 5.38
C GLN A 221 22.77 -10.42 6.39
N LEU A 222 21.53 -9.95 6.13
CA LEU A 222 20.40 -10.24 6.99
C LEU A 222 20.05 -11.72 6.97
N ILE A 223 20.06 -12.36 5.80
CA ILE A 223 19.82 -13.79 5.67
C ILE A 223 20.88 -14.56 6.45
N ASP A 224 22.15 -14.19 6.34
CA ASP A 224 23.24 -14.87 7.06
C ASP A 224 23.11 -14.74 8.58
N LEU A 225 22.63 -13.58 9.03
CA LEU A 225 22.43 -13.26 10.45
C LEU A 225 21.28 -14.05 11.09
N MET A 226 20.23 -14.30 10.32
CA MET A 226 19.03 -15.04 10.76
C MET A 226 19.22 -16.55 10.60
#